data_a71b639f19705990e4167b31702d4bc5
#
_entry.id   a71b639f19705990e4167b31702d4bc5
#
_cell.length_a   1.000
_cell.length_b   1.000
_cell.length_c   1.000
_cell.angle_alpha   90.00
_cell.angle_beta   90.00
_cell.angle_gamma   90.00
#
_symmetry.space_group_name_H-M   'P 1'
#
loop_
_entity.id
_entity.type
_entity.pdbx_description
1 polymer ?
#
loop_
_entity_poly.entity_id
_entity_poly.type
_entity_poly.pdbx_seq_one_letter_code
_entity_poly.pdbx_strand_id
1 'polypeptide(L)'
;MSLSRTLPLVLTLGLLLAACGQQATNTGSVAATPSASAPTSAQAQTNAALDTFARQLAVSLTEPGVRSLIAQQTALAFDGDTEALYSTLASQSTGKGTFAQTLSSGLGAQSLNALSAQIPKLNIAVHGGKWDSARVTPWVAVAPEGGDEFAPVVAYDAQGQAHQLDSRKAPEMPVVVVGINERVDDTGALLPESLPVPVQKTGTLTAQGCYSVKLVRLDLYDDKEPWTRGKAEIYVAVSGPGIGWRGHMRMITAPGDYLDAIQGFGCTDGDVRFYWYEADGGSENHAISVGPWSFGISNDSSDDFLGSITMDKSLFEGTSVNARNLGDLKQYTH
;
A
#
# COMPACT_ATOMS: atom_id res chain seq x y z
N MET A 1 49.42 21.79 -47.69
CA MET A 1 50.51 22.61 -47.10
C MET A 1 50.14 22.90 -45.70
N SER A 2 50.81 22.33 -44.86
CA SER A 2 51.87 22.55 -43.88
C SER A 2 51.31 22.38 -42.46
N LEU A 3 51.67 21.27 -41.86
CA LEU A 3 52.63 21.03 -40.74
C LEU A 3 52.11 21.48 -39.37
N SER A 4 51.62 20.55 -38.52
CA SER A 4 52.45 19.79 -37.54
C SER A 4 53.16 20.67 -36.50
N ARG A 5 52.80 20.45 -35.24
CA ARG A 5 53.80 20.27 -34.14
C ARG A 5 53.14 19.81 -32.83
N THR A 6 53.53 18.62 -32.48
CA THR A 6 53.52 18.02 -31.15
C THR A 6 54.55 18.66 -30.23
N LEU A 7 54.25 18.75 -28.94
CA LEU A 7 55.28 18.62 -27.89
C LEU A 7 54.65 18.13 -26.56
N PRO A 8 55.31 17.24 -25.83
CA PRO A 8 54.88 16.72 -24.56
C PRO A 8 55.59 17.43 -23.39
N LEU A 9 55.00 17.45 -22.20
CA LEU A 9 55.76 17.76 -20.98
C LEU A 9 55.18 16.96 -19.81
N VAL A 10 55.84 15.89 -19.46
CA VAL A 10 56.70 15.58 -18.32
C VAL A 10 56.07 15.78 -16.93
N LEU A 11 55.83 14.66 -16.38
CA LEU A 11 55.84 14.10 -15.03
C LEU A 11 56.55 14.96 -13.96
N THR A 12 55.87 15.19 -12.83
CA THR A 12 56.57 15.22 -11.53
C THR A 12 55.70 14.56 -10.45
N LEU A 13 56.32 13.55 -9.92
CA LEU A 13 55.90 12.71 -8.80
C LEU A 13 56.17 13.49 -7.50
N GLY A 14 55.18 13.66 -6.65
CA GLY A 14 55.31 14.20 -5.30
C GLY A 14 54.62 13.30 -4.30
N LEU A 15 55.37 12.37 -3.72
CA LEU A 15 54.99 11.63 -2.53
C LEU A 15 55.06 12.59 -1.32
N LEU A 16 53.97 12.74 -0.61
CA LEU A 16 53.96 13.20 0.77
C LEU A 16 53.10 12.26 1.61
N LEU A 17 53.78 11.42 2.36
CA LEU A 17 53.26 10.69 3.50
C LEU A 17 53.02 11.67 4.64
N ALA A 18 51.81 11.73 5.14
CA ALA A 18 51.53 12.21 6.48
C ALA A 18 50.53 11.26 7.14
N ALA A 19 51.05 10.58 8.14
CA ALA A 19 50.30 9.70 9.01
C ALA A 19 49.54 10.49 10.09
N CYS A 20 48.56 9.81 10.67
CA CYS A 20 47.94 10.04 11.99
C CYS A 20 46.60 10.75 12.03
N GLY A 21 45.67 10.01 12.62
CA GLY A 21 44.47 10.54 13.26
C GLY A 21 43.17 9.88 12.84
N GLN A 22 42.98 8.60 13.18
CA GLN A 22 41.62 8.01 13.15
C GLN A 22 40.83 8.59 14.34
N GLN A 23 40.06 9.64 14.08
CA GLN A 23 38.89 9.96 14.88
C GLN A 23 37.70 9.21 14.26
N ALA A 24 37.25 8.22 14.99
CA ALA A 24 35.98 7.57 14.68
C ALA A 24 34.84 8.56 14.92
N THR A 25 34.47 9.29 13.89
CA THR A 25 33.18 9.99 13.87
C THR A 25 32.11 8.95 13.64
N ASN A 26 31.33 8.73 14.68
CA ASN A 26 30.11 7.95 14.63
C ASN A 26 29.09 8.72 13.76
N THR A 27 29.20 8.60 12.43
CA THR A 27 28.19 9.07 11.52
C THR A 27 27.04 8.08 11.61
N GLY A 28 26.01 8.46 12.38
CA GLY A 28 24.73 7.77 12.31
C GLY A 28 24.32 7.66 10.84
N SER A 29 24.18 6.43 10.37
CA SER A 29 23.62 6.14 9.05
C SER A 29 22.20 6.69 9.05
N VAL A 30 22.02 7.85 8.43
CA VAL A 30 20.68 8.31 8.05
C VAL A 30 20.22 7.28 7.03
N ALA A 31 19.20 6.50 7.36
CA ALA A 31 18.54 5.62 6.42
C ALA A 31 18.12 6.48 5.22
N ALA A 32 18.65 6.15 4.05
CA ALA A 32 18.23 6.80 2.83
C ALA A 32 16.74 6.52 2.65
N THR A 33 15.93 7.56 2.55
CA THR A 33 14.54 7.46 2.13
C THR A 33 14.53 6.68 0.81
N PRO A 34 13.75 5.60 0.67
CA PRO A 34 13.67 4.88 -0.59
C PRO A 34 13.21 5.86 -1.68
N SER A 35 14.01 5.99 -2.72
CA SER A 35 13.68 6.81 -3.88
C SER A 35 12.65 6.02 -4.67
N ALA A 36 11.48 6.58 -4.91
CA ALA A 36 10.45 5.95 -5.73
C ALA A 36 11.06 5.50 -7.06
N SER A 37 10.88 4.24 -7.40
CA SER A 37 11.38 3.66 -8.65
C SER A 37 10.50 4.11 -9.81
N ALA A 38 11.08 4.40 -10.97
CA ALA A 38 10.30 4.69 -12.17
C ALA A 38 9.45 3.44 -12.54
N PRO A 39 8.18 3.63 -12.98
CA PRO A 39 7.31 2.52 -13.31
C PRO A 39 7.92 1.62 -14.41
N THR A 40 7.73 0.32 -14.29
CA THR A 40 8.13 -0.64 -15.33
C THR A 40 7.33 -0.42 -16.61
N SER A 41 7.77 -1.03 -17.73
CA SER A 41 7.02 -0.93 -18.98
C SER A 41 5.61 -1.52 -18.87
N ALA A 42 5.40 -2.56 -18.07
CA ALA A 42 4.10 -3.16 -17.82
C ALA A 42 3.20 -2.20 -17.01
N GLN A 43 3.72 -1.65 -15.93
CA GLN A 43 3.02 -0.64 -15.13
C GLN A 43 2.65 0.61 -15.96
N ALA A 44 3.57 1.09 -16.82
CA ALA A 44 3.28 2.20 -17.71
C ALA A 44 2.13 1.90 -18.70
N GLN A 45 2.04 0.67 -19.22
CA GLN A 45 0.93 0.24 -20.08
C GLN A 45 -0.38 0.17 -19.31
N THR A 46 -0.35 -0.39 -18.10
CA THR A 46 -1.51 -0.45 -17.20
C THR A 46 -1.99 0.96 -16.86
N ASN A 47 -1.10 1.87 -16.48
CA ASN A 47 -1.43 3.25 -16.17
C ASN A 47 -2.06 3.98 -17.37
N ALA A 48 -1.56 3.75 -18.60
CA ALA A 48 -2.17 4.31 -19.82
C ALA A 48 -3.58 3.74 -20.07
N ALA A 49 -3.82 2.48 -19.73
CA ALA A 49 -5.14 1.86 -19.83
C ALA A 49 -6.12 2.42 -18.78
N LEU A 50 -5.67 2.55 -17.52
CA LEU A 50 -6.43 3.19 -16.44
C LEU A 50 -6.79 4.64 -16.78
N ASP A 51 -5.84 5.42 -17.31
CA ASP A 51 -6.04 6.80 -17.74
C ASP A 51 -7.11 6.91 -18.82
N THR A 52 -7.03 6.06 -19.83
CA THR A 52 -8.02 6.00 -20.91
C THR A 52 -9.41 5.65 -20.41
N PHE A 53 -9.49 4.66 -19.50
CA PHE A 53 -10.75 4.25 -18.88
C PHE A 53 -11.34 5.35 -17.99
N ALA A 54 -10.53 5.99 -17.15
CA ALA A 54 -10.95 7.06 -16.25
C ALA A 54 -11.54 8.25 -17.01
N ARG A 55 -10.88 8.67 -18.10
CA ARG A 55 -11.37 9.75 -18.95
C ARG A 55 -12.73 9.42 -19.56
N GLN A 56 -12.92 8.21 -20.07
CA GLN A 56 -14.21 7.79 -20.64
C GLN A 56 -15.27 7.65 -19.56
N LEU A 57 -14.93 7.11 -18.38
CA LEU A 57 -15.85 7.00 -17.25
C LEU A 57 -16.34 8.39 -16.82
N ALA A 58 -15.45 9.41 -16.76
CA ALA A 58 -15.79 10.77 -16.41
C ALA A 58 -16.87 11.36 -17.34
N VAL A 59 -16.72 11.17 -18.65
CA VAL A 59 -17.73 11.56 -19.62
C VAL A 59 -19.03 10.78 -19.41
N SER A 60 -18.95 9.48 -19.14
CA SER A 60 -20.12 8.60 -18.91
C SER A 60 -20.88 8.94 -17.63
N LEU A 61 -20.23 9.53 -16.63
CA LEU A 61 -20.87 10.02 -15.40
C LEU A 61 -21.85 11.18 -15.62
N THR A 62 -21.91 11.78 -16.80
CA THR A 62 -22.99 12.71 -17.16
C THR A 62 -24.35 12.02 -17.17
N GLU A 63 -24.40 10.70 -17.40
CA GLU A 63 -25.61 9.89 -17.37
C GLU A 63 -26.01 9.56 -15.93
N PRO A 64 -27.23 9.96 -15.49
CA PRO A 64 -27.69 9.70 -14.12
C PRO A 64 -27.71 8.21 -13.74
N GLY A 65 -28.02 7.33 -14.69
CA GLY A 65 -28.03 5.88 -14.46
C GLY A 65 -26.66 5.30 -14.15
N VAL A 66 -25.60 5.83 -14.77
CA VAL A 66 -24.22 5.45 -14.49
C VAL A 66 -23.84 5.86 -13.06
N ARG A 67 -24.13 7.12 -12.68
CA ARG A 67 -23.87 7.61 -11.33
C ARG A 67 -24.60 6.79 -10.26
N SER A 68 -25.90 6.53 -10.49
CA SER A 68 -26.71 5.74 -9.56
C SER A 68 -26.18 4.32 -9.38
N LEU A 69 -25.77 3.68 -10.48
CA LEU A 69 -25.22 2.33 -10.46
C LEU A 69 -23.92 2.27 -9.64
N ILE A 70 -22.98 3.17 -9.94
CA ILE A 70 -21.70 3.20 -9.21
C ILE A 70 -21.94 3.48 -7.73
N ALA A 71 -22.75 4.50 -7.38
CA ALA A 71 -23.04 4.81 -5.99
C ALA A 71 -23.69 3.65 -5.22
N GLN A 72 -24.56 2.89 -5.88
CA GLN A 72 -25.21 1.73 -5.26
C GLN A 72 -24.23 0.56 -5.06
N GLN A 73 -23.39 0.28 -6.06
CA GLN A 73 -22.52 -0.87 -6.00
C GLN A 73 -21.33 -0.64 -5.07
N THR A 74 -20.72 0.54 -5.09
CA THR A 74 -19.63 0.88 -4.18
C THR A 74 -20.11 0.95 -2.72
N ALA A 75 -21.35 1.35 -2.47
CA ALA A 75 -21.95 1.35 -1.13
C ALA A 75 -22.11 -0.05 -0.52
N LEU A 76 -22.01 -1.13 -1.31
CA LEU A 76 -22.04 -2.50 -0.79
C LEU A 76 -20.79 -2.85 -0.02
N ALA A 77 -19.69 -2.15 -0.27
CA ALA A 77 -18.39 -2.32 0.40
C ALA A 77 -17.99 -3.81 0.48
N PHE A 78 -17.98 -4.49 -0.69
CA PHE A 78 -17.88 -5.95 -0.77
C PHE A 78 -16.59 -6.53 -0.18
N ASP A 79 -15.53 -5.71 -0.15
CA ASP A 79 -14.21 -6.02 0.41
C ASP A 79 -13.86 -5.16 1.64
N GLY A 80 -14.80 -4.33 2.10
CA GLY A 80 -14.64 -3.44 3.25
C GLY A 80 -14.49 -1.96 2.88
N ASP A 81 -14.25 -1.66 1.58
CA ASP A 81 -14.14 -0.30 1.05
C ASP A 81 -15.31 0.10 0.15
N THR A 82 -15.43 1.41 -0.11
CA THR A 82 -16.49 1.96 -0.96
C THR A 82 -16.14 1.81 -2.43
N GLU A 83 -16.03 0.57 -2.88
CA GLU A 83 -15.58 0.23 -4.22
C GLU A 83 -16.33 -0.95 -4.85
N ALA A 84 -16.15 -1.13 -6.15
CA ALA A 84 -16.75 -2.20 -6.92
C ALA A 84 -15.87 -2.57 -8.12
N LEU A 85 -15.78 -3.87 -8.42
CA LEU A 85 -15.07 -4.35 -9.60
C LEU A 85 -15.81 -3.99 -10.88
N TYR A 86 -15.08 -3.58 -11.91
CA TYR A 86 -15.66 -3.38 -13.24
C TYR A 86 -16.37 -4.62 -13.75
N SER A 87 -15.83 -5.81 -13.54
CA SER A 87 -16.42 -7.08 -13.93
C SER A 87 -17.84 -7.27 -13.36
N THR A 88 -18.07 -6.82 -12.12
CA THR A 88 -19.39 -6.85 -11.47
C THR A 88 -20.34 -5.82 -12.07
N LEU A 89 -19.84 -4.64 -12.42
CA LEU A 89 -20.65 -3.56 -12.97
C LEU A 89 -21.01 -3.76 -14.46
N ALA A 90 -20.14 -4.40 -15.23
CA ALA A 90 -20.18 -4.43 -16.69
C ALA A 90 -21.52 -4.84 -17.29
N SER A 91 -22.18 -5.85 -16.71
CA SER A 91 -23.46 -6.38 -17.18
C SER A 91 -24.69 -5.69 -16.57
N GLN A 92 -24.49 -4.80 -15.58
CA GLN A 92 -25.60 -4.15 -14.88
C GLN A 92 -26.23 -3.03 -15.70
N SER A 93 -27.55 -2.82 -15.52
CA SER A 93 -28.31 -1.83 -16.27
C SER A 93 -28.05 -0.41 -15.76
N THR A 94 -27.77 0.51 -16.67
CA THR A 94 -27.75 1.96 -16.43
C THR A 94 -29.07 2.65 -16.79
N GLY A 95 -30.11 1.89 -17.15
CA GLY A 95 -31.40 2.40 -17.64
C GLY A 95 -31.43 2.67 -19.15
N LYS A 96 -30.28 2.82 -19.82
CA LYS A 96 -30.19 2.98 -21.29
C LYS A 96 -29.41 1.83 -21.96
N GLY A 97 -28.99 0.86 -21.22
CA GLY A 97 -28.19 -0.27 -21.65
C GLY A 97 -27.37 -0.80 -20.48
N THR A 98 -26.42 -1.67 -20.75
CA THR A 98 -25.49 -2.11 -19.71
C THR A 98 -24.39 -1.06 -19.47
N PHE A 99 -23.73 -1.16 -18.31
CA PHE A 99 -22.59 -0.29 -18.00
C PHE A 99 -21.49 -0.40 -19.07
N ALA A 100 -21.14 -1.63 -19.47
CA ALA A 100 -20.17 -1.86 -20.53
C ALA A 100 -20.59 -1.24 -21.88
N GLN A 101 -21.89 -1.34 -22.25
CA GLN A 101 -22.40 -0.70 -23.47
C GLN A 101 -22.28 0.83 -23.41
N THR A 102 -22.57 1.42 -22.26
CA THR A 102 -22.46 2.88 -22.07
C THR A 102 -21.00 3.34 -22.24
N LEU A 103 -20.05 2.64 -21.61
CA LEU A 103 -18.61 2.95 -21.74
C LEU A 103 -18.09 2.69 -23.16
N SER A 104 -18.55 1.64 -23.82
CA SER A 104 -18.09 1.27 -25.16
C SER A 104 -18.53 2.28 -26.23
N SER A 105 -19.50 3.12 -25.97
CA SER A 105 -19.89 4.19 -26.90
C SER A 105 -18.77 5.18 -27.19
N GLY A 106 -17.84 5.37 -26.24
CA GLY A 106 -16.67 6.23 -26.42
C GLY A 106 -15.36 5.47 -26.66
N LEU A 107 -15.15 4.33 -25.98
CA LEU A 107 -13.92 3.53 -26.09
C LEU A 107 -13.93 2.56 -27.26
N GLY A 108 -15.11 2.16 -27.74
CA GLY A 108 -15.28 0.99 -28.58
C GLY A 108 -15.28 -0.33 -27.78
N ALA A 109 -16.16 -1.25 -28.16
CA ALA A 109 -16.32 -2.51 -27.44
C ALA A 109 -15.05 -3.37 -27.40
N GLN A 110 -14.27 -3.40 -28.50
CA GLN A 110 -13.03 -4.15 -28.58
C GLN A 110 -11.96 -3.60 -27.62
N SER A 111 -11.80 -2.28 -27.54
CA SER A 111 -10.86 -1.62 -26.64
C SER A 111 -11.21 -1.85 -25.18
N LEU A 112 -12.49 -1.76 -24.84
CA LEU A 112 -12.98 -2.01 -23.49
C LEU A 112 -12.77 -3.47 -23.06
N ASN A 113 -13.02 -4.43 -23.95
CA ASN A 113 -12.75 -5.84 -23.69
C ASN A 113 -11.24 -6.13 -23.53
N ALA A 114 -10.40 -5.51 -24.36
CA ALA A 114 -8.95 -5.65 -24.23
C ALA A 114 -8.45 -5.08 -22.90
N LEU A 115 -8.97 -3.91 -22.49
CA LEU A 115 -8.63 -3.27 -21.22
C LEU A 115 -9.05 -4.13 -20.03
N SER A 116 -10.28 -4.64 -20.00
CA SER A 116 -10.75 -5.50 -18.91
C SER A 116 -10.02 -6.86 -18.85
N ALA A 117 -9.54 -7.37 -19.98
CA ALA A 117 -8.70 -8.56 -20.00
C ALA A 117 -7.26 -8.27 -19.52
N GLN A 118 -6.74 -7.08 -19.79
CA GLN A 118 -5.44 -6.63 -19.30
C GLN A 118 -5.45 -6.35 -17.79
N ILE A 119 -6.58 -5.83 -17.26
CA ILE A 119 -6.73 -5.47 -15.86
C ILE A 119 -7.96 -6.21 -15.28
N PRO A 120 -7.84 -7.51 -14.95
CA PRO A 120 -8.97 -8.30 -14.43
C PRO A 120 -9.54 -7.73 -13.14
N LYS A 121 -8.69 -7.13 -12.30
CA LYS A 121 -9.01 -6.50 -11.02
C LYS A 121 -9.37 -5.01 -11.14
N LEU A 122 -9.77 -4.54 -12.34
CA LEU A 122 -10.12 -3.13 -12.56
C LEU A 122 -11.18 -2.70 -11.56
N ASN A 123 -10.83 -1.67 -10.78
CA ASN A 123 -11.61 -1.17 -9.66
C ASN A 123 -12.20 0.21 -9.92
N ILE A 124 -13.37 0.46 -9.35
CA ILE A 124 -14.05 1.75 -9.34
C ILE A 124 -14.46 2.04 -7.89
N ALA A 125 -13.79 2.99 -7.27
CA ALA A 125 -14.01 3.40 -5.90
C ALA A 125 -14.66 4.79 -5.80
N VAL A 126 -15.18 5.15 -4.63
CA VAL A 126 -15.70 6.49 -4.34
C VAL A 126 -15.04 7.03 -3.08
N HIS A 127 -14.29 8.10 -3.23
CA HIS A 127 -13.57 8.76 -2.14
C HIS A 127 -13.98 10.23 -1.99
N GLY A 128 -13.46 10.87 -0.94
CA GLY A 128 -13.74 12.28 -0.64
C GLY A 128 -15.06 12.50 0.06
N GLY A 129 -15.74 13.60 -0.27
CA GLY A 129 -16.97 14.00 0.40
C GLY A 129 -18.18 13.12 0.07
N LYS A 130 -19.24 13.29 0.85
CA LYS A 130 -20.50 12.55 0.63
C LYS A 130 -21.08 12.80 -0.77
N TRP A 131 -21.38 11.74 -1.49
CA TRP A 131 -21.88 11.79 -2.85
C TRP A 131 -23.42 11.73 -2.94
N ASP A 132 -24.02 12.80 -3.46
CA ASP A 132 -25.41 12.81 -3.97
C ASP A 132 -25.37 12.50 -5.47
N SER A 133 -25.45 11.23 -5.83
CA SER A 133 -25.34 10.76 -7.23
C SER A 133 -26.46 11.28 -8.15
N ALA A 134 -27.57 11.77 -7.60
CA ALA A 134 -28.65 12.36 -8.40
C ALA A 134 -28.29 13.77 -8.89
N ARG A 135 -27.47 14.51 -8.14
CA ARG A 135 -27.20 15.93 -8.37
C ARG A 135 -25.77 16.24 -8.77
N VAL A 136 -24.82 15.45 -8.26
CA VAL A 136 -23.39 15.73 -8.40
C VAL A 136 -22.77 14.77 -9.39
N THR A 137 -22.10 15.31 -10.42
CA THR A 137 -21.23 14.56 -11.32
C THR A 137 -19.80 14.70 -10.79
N PRO A 138 -19.20 13.64 -10.18
CA PRO A 138 -17.87 13.71 -9.64
C PRO A 138 -16.81 13.72 -10.75
N TRP A 139 -15.63 14.15 -10.44
CA TRP A 139 -14.46 13.87 -11.27
C TRP A 139 -14.06 12.41 -11.15
N VAL A 140 -13.27 11.92 -12.10
CA VAL A 140 -12.72 10.56 -12.08
C VAL A 140 -11.21 10.66 -11.99
N ALA A 141 -10.66 10.24 -10.87
CA ALA A 141 -9.23 10.19 -10.62
C ALA A 141 -8.65 8.83 -11.00
N VAL A 142 -7.35 8.80 -11.25
CA VAL A 142 -6.58 7.57 -11.52
C VAL A 142 -5.69 7.29 -10.32
N ALA A 143 -5.76 6.07 -9.78
CA ALA A 143 -4.76 5.52 -8.87
C ALA A 143 -3.72 4.77 -9.73
N PRO A 144 -2.52 5.31 -9.93
CA PRO A 144 -1.53 4.68 -10.80
C PRO A 144 -0.84 3.51 -10.10
N GLU A 145 -0.35 2.56 -10.90
CA GLU A 145 0.49 1.48 -10.43
C GLU A 145 1.97 1.90 -10.42
N GLY A 146 2.61 1.72 -9.27
CA GLY A 146 4.04 2.03 -9.08
C GLY A 146 4.38 3.51 -9.23
N GLY A 147 5.65 3.83 -9.06
CA GLY A 147 6.15 5.20 -9.13
C GLY A 147 6.09 5.92 -7.78
N ASP A 148 5.95 7.26 -7.82
CA ASP A 148 5.79 8.07 -6.61
C ASP A 148 4.29 8.15 -6.28
N GLU A 149 3.87 7.45 -5.25
CA GLU A 149 2.48 7.41 -4.76
C GLU A 149 1.95 8.77 -4.37
N PHE A 150 2.84 9.65 -3.94
CA PHE A 150 2.51 11.03 -3.60
C PHE A 150 2.69 12.03 -4.76
N ALA A 151 2.87 11.54 -5.97
CA ALA A 151 2.78 12.41 -7.15
C ALA A 151 1.35 12.99 -7.28
N PRO A 152 1.19 14.19 -7.89
CA PRO A 152 -0.13 14.76 -8.13
C PRO A 152 -1.05 13.78 -8.89
N VAL A 153 -2.26 13.58 -8.36
CA VAL A 153 -3.25 12.65 -8.93
C VAL A 153 -3.93 13.30 -10.14
N VAL A 154 -3.92 12.61 -11.27
CA VAL A 154 -4.66 13.04 -12.45
C VAL A 154 -6.13 12.68 -12.28
N ALA A 155 -7.03 13.66 -12.51
CA ALA A 155 -8.47 13.47 -12.50
C ALA A 155 -9.12 14.10 -13.72
N TYR A 156 -10.23 13.54 -14.20
CA TYR A 156 -10.97 13.99 -15.37
C TYR A 156 -12.35 14.51 -14.96
N ASP A 157 -12.73 15.66 -15.51
CA ASP A 157 -14.08 16.20 -15.38
C ASP A 157 -15.06 15.57 -16.40
N ALA A 158 -16.31 15.98 -16.33
CA ALA A 158 -17.40 15.51 -17.21
C ALA A 158 -17.16 15.80 -18.72
N GLN A 159 -16.22 16.66 -19.05
CA GLN A 159 -15.79 16.98 -20.42
C GLN A 159 -14.54 16.16 -20.83
N GLY A 160 -14.02 15.34 -19.92
CA GLY A 160 -12.79 14.57 -20.12
C GLY A 160 -11.52 15.43 -20.06
N GLN A 161 -11.60 16.64 -19.48
CA GLN A 161 -10.44 17.51 -19.27
C GLN A 161 -9.68 17.09 -18.01
N ALA A 162 -8.35 17.05 -18.13
CA ALA A 162 -7.50 16.63 -17.03
C ALA A 162 -7.26 17.78 -16.03
N HIS A 163 -7.31 17.42 -14.75
CA HIS A 163 -7.00 18.25 -13.60
C HIS A 163 -5.98 17.55 -12.72
N GLN A 164 -5.31 18.28 -11.84
CA GLN A 164 -4.41 17.69 -10.85
C GLN A 164 -4.97 17.89 -9.44
N LEU A 165 -4.96 16.84 -8.65
CA LEU A 165 -5.34 16.83 -7.26
C LEU A 165 -4.12 16.55 -6.38
N ASP A 166 -4.17 16.99 -5.14
CA ASP A 166 -3.17 16.66 -4.13
C ASP A 166 -3.36 15.21 -3.67
N SER A 167 -2.34 14.36 -3.82
CA SER A 167 -2.40 12.96 -3.41
C SER A 167 -2.49 12.76 -1.89
N ARG A 168 -1.99 13.74 -1.11
CA ARG A 168 -1.97 13.65 0.36
C ARG A 168 -3.24 14.17 1.03
N LYS A 169 -4.13 14.78 0.27
CA LYS A 169 -5.34 15.38 0.80
C LYS A 169 -6.55 14.99 -0.01
N ALA A 170 -7.39 14.13 0.56
CA ALA A 170 -8.66 13.77 -0.05
C ALA A 170 -9.50 15.02 -0.37
N PRO A 171 -10.09 15.12 -1.57
CA PRO A 171 -10.96 16.24 -1.93
C PRO A 171 -12.19 16.31 -1.01
N GLU A 172 -12.68 17.53 -0.76
CA GLU A 172 -13.94 17.72 -0.03
C GLU A 172 -15.17 17.31 -0.86
N MET A 173 -15.05 17.34 -2.18
CA MET A 173 -16.05 16.85 -3.12
C MET A 173 -15.89 15.35 -3.35
N PRO A 174 -16.98 14.62 -3.70
CA PRO A 174 -16.86 13.23 -4.09
C PRO A 174 -16.04 13.09 -5.37
N VAL A 175 -15.17 12.09 -5.39
CA VAL A 175 -14.34 11.71 -6.54
C VAL A 175 -14.50 10.22 -6.75
N VAL A 176 -14.74 9.81 -8.00
CA VAL A 176 -14.63 8.40 -8.39
C VAL A 176 -13.16 8.11 -8.69
N VAL A 177 -12.63 7.02 -8.19
CA VAL A 177 -11.24 6.60 -8.41
C VAL A 177 -11.24 5.33 -9.23
N VAL A 178 -10.37 5.27 -10.23
CA VAL A 178 -10.10 4.09 -11.05
C VAL A 178 -8.72 3.57 -10.74
N GLY A 179 -8.62 2.31 -10.39
CA GLY A 179 -7.37 1.65 -10.03
C GLY A 179 -7.45 0.14 -10.18
N ILE A 180 -6.57 -0.56 -9.50
CA ILE A 180 -6.55 -2.02 -9.38
C ILE A 180 -6.97 -2.36 -7.95
N ASN A 181 -7.91 -3.29 -7.80
CA ASN A 181 -8.30 -3.77 -6.48
C ASN A 181 -7.21 -4.70 -5.91
N GLU A 182 -6.75 -4.42 -4.71
CA GLU A 182 -5.64 -5.11 -4.05
C GLU A 182 -6.11 -6.31 -3.22
N ARG A 183 -7.42 -6.34 -2.88
CA ARG A 183 -8.02 -7.34 -1.99
C ARG A 183 -8.63 -8.55 -2.69
N VAL A 184 -8.57 -8.58 -4.02
CA VAL A 184 -9.08 -9.70 -4.82
C VAL A 184 -8.00 -10.33 -5.68
N ASP A 185 -8.19 -11.60 -6.02
CA ASP A 185 -7.41 -12.29 -7.06
C ASP A 185 -7.90 -11.93 -8.48
N ASP A 186 -7.23 -12.44 -9.51
CA ASP A 186 -7.58 -12.19 -10.91
C ASP A 186 -8.97 -12.73 -11.31
N THR A 187 -9.61 -13.53 -10.48
CA THR A 187 -10.99 -13.99 -10.68
C THR A 187 -12.01 -13.06 -10.04
N GLY A 188 -11.57 -12.06 -9.28
CA GLY A 188 -12.39 -11.15 -8.48
C GLY A 188 -12.87 -11.75 -7.15
N ALA A 189 -12.30 -12.89 -6.73
CA ALA A 189 -12.56 -13.46 -5.42
C ALA A 189 -11.69 -12.79 -4.37
N LEU A 190 -12.25 -12.50 -3.19
CA LEU A 190 -11.51 -11.94 -2.08
C LEU A 190 -10.31 -12.83 -1.74
N LEU A 191 -9.15 -12.20 -1.63
CA LEU A 191 -7.95 -12.88 -1.15
C LEU A 191 -8.22 -13.42 0.25
N PRO A 192 -7.79 -14.66 0.53
CA PRO A 192 -7.95 -15.22 1.86
C PRO A 192 -7.22 -14.32 2.85
N GLU A 193 -7.91 -13.96 3.92
CA GLU A 193 -7.27 -13.31 5.05
C GLU A 193 -6.01 -14.11 5.42
N SER A 194 -4.88 -13.42 5.57
CA SER A 194 -3.66 -14.06 6.04
C SER A 194 -3.96 -14.70 7.40
N LEU A 195 -4.28 -15.97 7.37
CA LEU A 195 -4.41 -16.74 8.60
C LEU A 195 -3.07 -16.69 9.34
N PRO A 196 -3.07 -16.62 10.68
CA PRO A 196 -1.84 -16.74 11.44
C PRO A 196 -1.07 -17.95 10.93
N VAL A 197 0.13 -17.74 10.42
CA VAL A 197 0.97 -18.86 9.96
C VAL A 197 1.26 -19.70 11.19
N PRO A 198 0.88 -21.00 11.22
CA PRO A 198 1.22 -21.85 12.34
C PRO A 198 2.74 -21.91 12.44
N VAL A 199 3.29 -21.38 13.51
CA VAL A 199 4.73 -21.48 13.76
C VAL A 199 5.07 -22.93 13.94
N GLN A 200 5.91 -23.47 13.06
CA GLN A 200 6.56 -24.75 13.35
C GLN A 200 7.43 -24.54 14.59
N LYS A 201 7.02 -25.10 15.70
CA LYS A 201 7.80 -25.10 16.93
C LYS A 201 9.07 -25.92 16.74
N THR A 202 10.12 -25.28 16.27
CA THR A 202 11.48 -25.87 16.29
C THR A 202 12.20 -25.38 17.55
N GLY A 203 11.79 -25.84 18.68
CA GLY A 203 12.42 -25.55 19.97
C GLY A 203 11.58 -26.13 21.08
N THR A 204 12.16 -26.99 21.87
CA THR A 204 11.55 -27.48 23.10
C THR A 204 11.57 -26.33 24.11
N LEU A 205 10.46 -25.61 24.25
CA LEU A 205 10.30 -24.70 25.39
C LEU A 205 10.33 -25.53 26.67
N THR A 206 11.37 -25.35 27.45
CA THR A 206 11.38 -25.85 28.81
C THR A 206 10.35 -25.08 29.63
N ALA A 207 9.48 -25.76 30.33
CA ALA A 207 8.28 -25.22 31.00
C ALA A 207 8.57 -24.26 32.18
N GLN A 208 9.73 -23.66 32.28
CA GLN A 208 10.13 -22.75 33.36
C GLN A 208 10.37 -21.34 32.78
N GLY A 209 9.40 -20.45 33.01
CA GLY A 209 9.62 -19.00 32.95
C GLY A 209 9.43 -18.34 31.61
N CYS A 210 8.39 -18.69 30.82
CA CYS A 210 8.05 -17.87 29.65
C CYS A 210 7.04 -16.77 30.04
N TYR A 211 7.21 -15.61 29.42
CA TYR A 211 6.35 -14.44 29.62
C TYR A 211 5.35 -14.33 28.46
N SER A 212 4.08 -14.08 28.77
CA SER A 212 3.04 -13.88 27.75
C SER A 212 3.23 -12.56 27.06
N VAL A 213 3.23 -12.56 25.72
CA VAL A 213 3.34 -11.35 24.90
C VAL A 213 1.99 -11.02 24.30
N LYS A 214 1.49 -9.83 24.61
CA LYS A 214 0.19 -9.36 24.13
C LYS A 214 0.27 -7.93 23.62
N LEU A 215 -0.34 -7.68 22.47
CA LEU A 215 -0.69 -6.32 22.03
C LEU A 215 -2.03 -5.96 22.68
N VAL A 216 -2.08 -4.87 23.41
CA VAL A 216 -3.30 -4.40 24.09
C VAL A 216 -3.90 -3.18 23.44
N ARG A 217 -3.09 -2.39 22.72
CA ARG A 217 -3.54 -1.23 21.95
C ARG A 217 -2.54 -0.93 20.84
N LEU A 218 -3.08 -0.41 19.74
CA LEU A 218 -2.32 0.16 18.61
C LEU A 218 -2.99 1.47 18.21
N ASP A 219 -2.20 2.53 18.10
CA ASP A 219 -2.63 3.83 17.54
C ASP A 219 -1.89 4.03 16.21
N LEU A 220 -2.61 4.30 15.12
CA LEU A 220 -2.05 4.65 13.81
C LEU A 220 -2.03 6.17 13.65
N TYR A 221 -0.90 6.74 13.27
CA TYR A 221 -0.72 8.18 13.04
C TYR A 221 -0.54 8.52 11.56
N ASP A 222 0.11 7.65 10.81
CA ASP A 222 0.33 7.76 9.37
C ASP A 222 0.30 6.36 8.76
N ASP A 223 -0.57 6.15 7.78
CA ASP A 223 -0.75 4.87 7.08
C ASP A 223 0.13 4.75 5.84
N LYS A 224 0.78 5.84 5.44
CA LYS A 224 1.58 5.96 4.21
C LYS A 224 0.77 5.85 2.91
N GLU A 225 -0.54 5.81 3.02
CA GLU A 225 -1.42 5.62 1.88
C GLU A 225 -1.87 6.95 1.25
N PRO A 226 -1.85 7.10 -0.07
CA PRO A 226 -2.56 8.16 -0.74
C PRO A 226 -4.07 7.89 -0.69
N TRP A 227 -4.88 8.94 -0.54
CA TRP A 227 -6.34 8.80 -0.44
C TRP A 227 -7.00 8.07 -1.63
N THR A 228 -6.29 7.86 -2.72
CA THR A 228 -6.79 7.16 -3.91
C THR A 228 -6.78 5.64 -3.78
N ARG A 229 -6.06 5.08 -2.79
CA ARG A 229 -5.93 3.64 -2.62
C ARG A 229 -6.96 3.03 -1.67
N GLY A 230 -7.61 3.82 -0.85
CA GLY A 230 -8.63 3.34 0.06
C GLY A 230 -8.20 3.35 1.51
N LYS A 231 -8.51 2.29 2.23
CA LYS A 231 -8.16 2.12 3.63
C LYS A 231 -6.90 1.30 3.77
N ALA A 232 -6.02 1.73 4.67
CA ALA A 232 -4.78 1.05 4.96
C ALA A 232 -4.96 -0.40 5.43
N GLU A 233 -4.03 -1.25 5.05
CA GLU A 233 -3.97 -2.67 5.41
C GLU A 233 -2.81 -2.97 6.35
N ILE A 234 -2.97 -2.56 7.61
CA ILE A 234 -1.90 -2.69 8.60
C ILE A 234 -1.69 -4.13 9.02
N TYR A 235 -0.46 -4.61 8.95
CA TYR A 235 -0.09 -5.91 9.49
C TYR A 235 1.18 -5.87 10.34
N VAL A 236 1.36 -6.90 11.15
CA VAL A 236 2.53 -7.05 11.99
C VAL A 236 3.13 -8.45 11.87
N ALA A 237 4.44 -8.52 11.80
CA ALA A 237 5.21 -9.73 12.02
C ALA A 237 5.88 -9.67 13.39
N VAL A 238 5.70 -10.71 14.21
CA VAL A 238 6.24 -10.78 15.57
C VAL A 238 7.13 -12.00 15.68
N SER A 239 8.35 -11.81 16.15
CA SER A 239 9.30 -12.90 16.33
C SER A 239 10.06 -12.80 17.65
N GLY A 240 10.37 -13.96 18.22
CA GLY A 240 11.17 -14.11 19.44
C GLY A 240 11.30 -15.59 19.79
N PRO A 241 12.06 -15.94 20.84
CA PRO A 241 12.10 -17.31 21.32
C PRO A 241 10.68 -17.80 21.64
N GLY A 242 10.25 -18.86 20.96
CA GLY A 242 8.90 -19.43 21.11
C GLY A 242 7.77 -18.65 20.45
N ILE A 243 8.04 -17.51 19.82
CA ILE A 243 7.06 -16.69 19.11
C ILE A 243 7.47 -16.54 17.64
N GLY A 244 6.50 -16.81 16.76
CA GLY A 244 6.53 -16.45 15.37
C GLY A 244 5.08 -16.25 14.94
N TRP A 245 4.67 -15.02 14.70
CA TRP A 245 3.30 -14.68 14.37
C TRP A 245 3.27 -13.59 13.30
N ARG A 246 2.29 -13.65 12.41
CA ARG A 246 1.99 -12.62 11.43
C ARG A 246 0.48 -12.52 11.29
N GLY A 247 -0.02 -11.31 11.13
CA GLY A 247 -1.44 -11.10 10.85
C GLY A 247 -1.78 -9.64 10.62
N HIS A 248 -2.93 -9.42 10.00
CA HIS A 248 -3.48 -8.09 9.74
C HIS A 248 -4.20 -7.52 10.96
N MET A 249 -4.10 -6.19 11.11
CA MET A 249 -4.81 -5.41 12.13
C MET A 249 -6.02 -4.70 11.50
N ARG A 250 -6.99 -5.47 11.06
CA ARG A 250 -8.12 -5.06 10.23
C ARG A 250 -8.98 -3.90 10.73
N MET A 251 -8.92 -3.59 12.00
CA MET A 251 -9.73 -2.51 12.58
C MET A 251 -9.01 -1.17 12.58
N ILE A 252 -7.78 -1.13 12.07
CA ILE A 252 -6.98 0.08 11.93
C ILE A 252 -6.78 0.30 10.44
N THR A 253 -7.45 1.31 9.93
CA THR A 253 -7.60 1.52 8.49
C THR A 253 -7.35 2.97 8.06
N ALA A 254 -7.09 3.87 8.99
CA ALA A 254 -6.82 5.27 8.70
C ALA A 254 -6.05 5.95 9.84
N PRO A 255 -5.29 7.02 9.56
CA PRO A 255 -4.65 7.84 10.58
C PRO A 255 -5.67 8.38 11.60
N GLY A 256 -5.32 8.21 12.87
CA GLY A 256 -6.21 8.54 13.99
C GLY A 256 -7.03 7.36 14.52
N ASP A 257 -7.08 6.26 13.80
CA ASP A 257 -7.68 5.02 14.30
C ASP A 257 -6.85 4.43 15.45
N TYR A 258 -7.53 3.78 16.37
CA TYR A 258 -6.89 2.98 17.38
C TYR A 258 -7.63 1.65 17.58
N LEU A 259 -6.87 0.65 17.93
CA LEU A 259 -7.38 -0.67 18.29
C LEU A 259 -7.10 -0.94 19.77
N ASP A 260 -8.16 -0.99 20.57
CA ASP A 260 -8.13 -1.57 21.91
C ASP A 260 -8.55 -3.04 21.82
N ALA A 261 -7.60 -3.90 21.46
CA ALA A 261 -7.86 -5.32 21.36
C ALA A 261 -6.68 -6.10 21.93
N ILE A 262 -6.98 -7.23 22.51
CA ILE A 262 -5.96 -8.13 23.03
C ILE A 262 -5.63 -9.14 21.95
N GLN A 263 -4.49 -8.97 21.29
CA GLN A 263 -3.89 -9.97 20.42
C GLN A 263 -2.75 -10.65 21.16
N GLY A 264 -2.94 -11.91 21.52
CA GLY A 264 -1.89 -12.73 22.11
C GLY A 264 -0.99 -13.34 21.04
N PHE A 265 0.31 -13.25 21.21
CA PHE A 265 1.30 -13.81 20.28
C PHE A 265 1.95 -15.09 20.78
N GLY A 266 1.70 -15.48 22.01
CA GLY A 266 2.33 -16.61 22.67
C GLY A 266 3.18 -16.18 23.86
N CYS A 267 4.15 -17.01 24.25
CA CYS A 267 5.08 -16.66 25.33
C CYS A 267 6.53 -16.81 24.91
N THR A 268 7.39 -15.98 25.51
CA THR A 268 8.83 -15.91 25.24
C THR A 268 9.64 -15.99 26.53
N ASP A 269 10.87 -16.48 26.41
CA ASP A 269 11.92 -16.38 27.43
C ASP A 269 13.06 -15.43 27.03
N GLY A 270 12.91 -14.73 25.93
CA GLY A 270 13.86 -13.78 25.38
C GLY A 270 13.20 -12.55 24.79
N ASP A 271 13.99 -11.73 24.10
CA ASP A 271 13.54 -10.50 23.45
C ASP A 271 12.58 -10.80 22.30
N VAL A 272 11.60 -9.91 22.13
CA VAL A 272 10.60 -9.99 21.08
C VAL A 272 10.74 -8.81 20.14
N ARG A 273 10.66 -9.07 18.84
CA ARG A 273 10.73 -8.07 17.81
C ARG A 273 9.42 -8.00 17.07
N PHE A 274 8.92 -6.77 16.88
CA PHE A 274 7.73 -6.43 16.12
C PHE A 274 8.18 -5.67 14.86
N TYR A 275 7.58 -6.02 13.71
CA TYR A 275 7.73 -5.33 12.43
C TYR A 275 6.35 -4.98 11.92
N TRP A 276 6.12 -3.71 11.70
CA TRP A 276 4.85 -3.15 11.24
C TRP A 276 4.96 -2.69 9.81
N TYR A 277 3.97 -3.05 9.04
CA TYR A 277 3.87 -2.70 7.63
C TYR A 277 2.45 -2.30 7.29
N GLU A 278 2.32 -1.50 6.26
CA GLU A 278 1.14 -1.30 5.47
C GLU A 278 1.31 -2.12 4.18
N ALA A 279 0.26 -2.79 3.72
CA ALA A 279 0.32 -3.69 2.58
C ALA A 279 -0.34 -3.04 1.36
N ASP A 280 0.43 -2.82 0.31
CA ASP A 280 -0.03 -2.24 -0.96
C ASP A 280 -0.58 -3.26 -1.95
N GLY A 281 -0.95 -4.42 -1.50
CA GLY A 281 -1.40 -5.51 -2.36
C GLY A 281 -0.34 -5.97 -3.37
N GLY A 282 -0.21 -7.21 -3.61
CA GLY A 282 0.77 -7.74 -4.55
C GLY A 282 0.90 -9.24 -4.45
N SER A 283 1.47 -9.87 -5.48
CA SER A 283 1.60 -11.33 -5.56
C SER A 283 3.01 -11.84 -5.24
N GLU A 284 3.96 -10.98 -4.96
CA GLU A 284 5.33 -11.40 -4.72
C GLU A 284 5.58 -11.78 -3.26
N ASN A 285 6.01 -13.02 -3.05
CA ASN A 285 6.39 -13.52 -1.73
C ASN A 285 7.86 -13.21 -1.46
N HIS A 286 8.14 -12.13 -0.75
CA HIS A 286 9.45 -11.94 -0.15
C HIS A 286 9.51 -12.59 1.24
N ALA A 287 10.63 -13.24 1.53
CA ALA A 287 10.87 -13.81 2.84
C ALA A 287 11.61 -12.78 3.71
N ILE A 288 10.96 -12.23 4.71
CA ILE A 288 11.70 -11.53 5.78
C ILE A 288 12.24 -12.59 6.73
N SER A 289 13.57 -12.63 6.83
CA SER A 289 14.26 -13.48 7.80
C SER A 289 14.52 -12.70 9.08
N VAL A 290 13.93 -13.16 10.18
CA VAL A 290 14.10 -12.55 11.49
C VAL A 290 14.64 -13.62 12.43
N GLY A 291 15.94 -13.60 12.66
CA GLY A 291 16.64 -14.65 13.41
C GLY A 291 16.50 -16.01 12.71
N PRO A 292 16.10 -17.06 13.41
CA PRO A 292 15.89 -18.39 12.83
C PRO A 292 14.58 -18.53 12.03
N TRP A 293 13.78 -17.47 11.98
CA TRP A 293 12.45 -17.48 11.35
C TRP A 293 12.50 -16.81 9.99
N SER A 294 11.85 -17.44 9.02
CA SER A 294 11.59 -16.85 7.71
C SER A 294 10.08 -16.73 7.54
N PHE A 295 9.61 -15.50 7.37
CA PHE A 295 8.21 -15.21 7.09
C PHE A 295 8.09 -14.91 5.60
N GLY A 296 7.23 -15.65 4.89
CA GLY A 296 6.78 -15.22 3.58
C GLY A 296 5.90 -13.98 3.78
N ILE A 297 6.34 -12.84 3.30
CA ILE A 297 5.52 -11.65 3.14
C ILE A 297 5.16 -11.64 1.66
N SER A 298 3.88 -11.52 1.32
CA SER A 298 3.53 -11.04 -0.01
C SER A 298 3.95 -9.58 0.00
N ASN A 299 5.10 -9.33 -0.52
CA ASN A 299 5.68 -8.02 -0.63
C ASN A 299 5.72 -7.75 -2.12
N ASP A 300 4.87 -6.92 -2.59
CA ASP A 300 5.27 -6.08 -3.68
C ASP A 300 6.33 -5.12 -3.13
N SER A 301 7.22 -4.60 -3.97
CA SER A 301 8.22 -3.61 -3.60
C SER A 301 7.61 -2.28 -3.10
N SER A 302 6.32 -2.26 -2.90
CA SER A 302 5.47 -1.16 -2.50
C SER A 302 4.99 -1.21 -1.05
N ASP A 303 5.02 -2.38 -0.34
CA ASP A 303 4.60 -2.39 1.08
C ASP A 303 5.38 -1.39 1.92
N ASP A 304 4.69 -0.49 2.58
CA ASP A 304 5.30 0.55 3.38
C ASP A 304 5.69 0.06 4.78
N PHE A 305 6.95 0.24 5.11
CA PHE A 305 7.47 -0.09 6.43
C PHE A 305 7.13 1.01 7.44
N LEU A 306 6.22 0.74 8.36
CA LEU A 306 5.78 1.66 9.40
C LEU A 306 6.71 1.68 10.63
N GLY A 307 7.56 0.68 10.78
CA GLY A 307 8.55 0.65 11.85
C GLY A 307 8.79 -0.71 12.47
N SER A 308 9.86 -0.82 13.25
CA SER A 308 10.15 -2.02 14.04
C SER A 308 10.65 -1.67 15.42
N ILE A 309 10.42 -2.59 16.37
CA ILE A 309 10.95 -2.47 17.71
C ILE A 309 11.31 -3.82 18.30
N THR A 310 12.44 -3.86 18.98
CA THR A 310 12.82 -4.97 19.86
C THR A 310 12.46 -4.63 21.30
N MET A 311 11.73 -5.50 21.94
CA MET A 311 11.34 -5.37 23.34
C MET A 311 12.04 -6.43 24.17
N ASP A 312 12.76 -5.98 25.18
CA ASP A 312 13.41 -6.86 26.15
C ASP A 312 12.35 -7.67 26.93
N LYS A 313 12.66 -8.92 27.23
CA LYS A 313 11.76 -9.82 27.93
C LYS A 313 11.28 -9.29 29.28
N SER A 314 12.10 -8.49 29.98
CA SER A 314 11.72 -7.91 31.27
C SER A 314 10.52 -6.96 31.18
N LEU A 315 10.20 -6.46 29.98
CA LEU A 315 9.00 -5.64 29.75
C LEU A 315 7.71 -6.45 29.76
N PHE A 316 7.81 -7.77 29.69
CA PHE A 316 6.68 -8.70 29.79
C PHE A 316 6.56 -9.35 31.18
N GLU A 317 7.45 -8.97 32.12
CA GLU A 317 7.40 -9.39 33.51
C GLU A 317 6.39 -8.54 34.28
N GLY A 318 5.20 -9.08 34.51
CA GLY A 318 4.17 -8.37 35.29
C GLY A 318 2.96 -7.94 34.44
N THR A 319 2.23 -6.96 34.95
CA THR A 319 0.96 -6.48 34.34
C THR A 319 1.05 -5.07 33.77
N SER A 320 2.23 -4.48 33.75
CA SER A 320 2.41 -3.11 33.26
C SER A 320 2.33 -3.05 31.74
N VAL A 321 1.56 -2.09 31.23
CA VAL A 321 1.50 -1.82 29.80
C VAL A 321 2.68 -0.96 29.38
N ASN A 322 3.42 -1.43 28.38
CA ASN A 322 4.58 -0.75 27.82
C ASN A 322 4.20 -0.09 26.49
N ALA A 323 4.25 1.25 26.45
CA ALA A 323 3.98 2.01 25.23
C ALA A 323 5.28 2.29 24.46
N ARG A 324 5.28 2.09 23.16
CA ARG A 324 6.40 2.39 22.26
C ARG A 324 5.90 3.14 21.02
N ASN A 325 6.50 4.29 20.78
CA ASN A 325 6.25 5.11 19.59
C ASN A 325 7.29 4.74 18.51
N LEU A 326 6.80 4.40 17.32
CA LEU A 326 7.61 4.06 16.15
C LEU A 326 7.59 5.17 15.07
N GLY A 327 6.95 6.30 15.35
CA GLY A 327 6.76 7.39 14.41
C GLY A 327 5.35 7.37 13.82
N ASP A 328 5.10 6.50 12.90
CA ASP A 328 3.83 6.38 12.17
C ASP A 328 2.76 5.64 12.97
N LEU A 329 3.18 4.84 13.94
CA LEU A 329 2.28 4.16 14.87
C LEU A 329 2.84 4.10 16.30
N LYS A 330 1.98 3.80 17.26
CA LYS A 330 2.36 3.56 18.65
C LYS A 330 1.71 2.28 19.16
N GLN A 331 2.55 1.34 19.57
CA GLN A 331 2.09 0.08 20.15
C GLN A 331 2.12 0.08 21.67
N TYR A 332 1.21 -0.67 22.25
CA TYR A 332 1.11 -0.91 23.69
C TYR A 332 1.06 -2.42 23.93
N THR A 333 2.02 -2.92 24.68
CA THR A 333 2.17 -4.36 24.93
C THR A 333 2.33 -4.65 26.42
N HIS A 334 1.98 -5.88 26.81
CA HIS A 334 2.34 -6.45 28.10
C HIS A 334 2.47 -7.97 28.03
#